data_d5971826776739001e1749ee63687791
#
_entry.id   d5971826776739001e1749ee63687791
#
_cell.length_a   1.000
_cell.length_b   1.000
_cell.length_c   1.000
_cell.angle_alpha   90.00
_cell.angle_beta   90.00
_cell.angle_gamma   90.00
#
_symmetry.space_group_name_H-M   'P 1'
#
loop_
_entity.id
_entity.type
_entity.pdbx_description
1 polymer ?
#
loop_
_entity_poly.entity_id
_entity_poly.type
_entity_poly.pdbx_seq_one_letter_code
_entity_poly.pdbx_strand_id
1 'polypeptide(L)'
;MEISYGRALWRNFLGQSPDWYKLALIIFLIVNPLVFAVAPFVAGWLLVVEFIFTLAMALKCYPLLPGGLLAIEALLIGMTSPAHVRDEIAGNLEVLLLLMFMVAGIYFMKQLLLFVFTRLLLGIRSKMLLSLAFCLAAAFLSAFLDALTVVAVVISVAVGFYGIYHRVASARPDDSDLLDDSHIEQHYREVLEQFRGFLRSLMMHAGVGTALGGVMTMVGEPQNLIIAKAAGWHFGEFFLRMGPVTLPVLVCGLLTCLLVEEYRLFGYGEPLPPTVRKVLQEFDDRSRAQRSRQERLRLIAQALIGVWLIVALAFHLAEVGLIGLSVIILATTFTGVTDEHAIGKAFTEALPFTALLTVFFSIVAVIIDQQLFTPVIEFVLQASPHAQLSLFYLFNGLLSSISDNVFVGTVYINEAKAALEHGAISLPQFEMLAVAINTGTNLPSVATPNGQAAFLFLLTSALAPLIRLSYGRMVWMALPYTIVLTLVGLLCVEFTLMPVTDWLLAHGWLVTPSLP
;
A
#
# COMPACT_ATOMS: atom_id res chain seq x y z
N MET A 1 -9.28 -17.95 -40.73
CA MET A 1 -7.83 -17.80 -41.00
C MET A 1 -7.08 -18.26 -39.75
N GLU A 2 -6.36 -19.34 -39.86
CA GLU A 2 -5.49 -19.82 -38.78
C GLU A 2 -4.37 -18.81 -38.54
N ILE A 3 -4.20 -18.39 -37.29
CA ILE A 3 -3.14 -17.48 -36.89
C ILE A 3 -1.81 -18.25 -36.98
N SER A 4 -0.79 -17.69 -37.64
CA SER A 4 0.53 -18.34 -37.71
C SER A 4 1.10 -18.58 -36.29
N TYR A 5 1.85 -19.68 -36.09
CA TYR A 5 2.44 -20.08 -34.82
C TYR A 5 3.22 -18.93 -34.17
N GLY A 6 4.00 -18.14 -34.92
CA GLY A 6 4.74 -16.98 -34.42
C GLY A 6 3.82 -15.88 -33.87
N ARG A 7 2.71 -15.59 -34.55
CA ARG A 7 1.72 -14.62 -34.04
C ARG A 7 0.97 -15.15 -32.82
N ALA A 8 0.71 -16.45 -32.75
CA ALA A 8 0.08 -17.07 -31.59
C ALA A 8 1.02 -16.98 -30.37
N LEU A 9 2.29 -17.31 -30.53
CA LEU A 9 3.30 -17.20 -29.48
C LEU A 9 3.44 -15.75 -29.00
N TRP A 10 3.53 -14.78 -29.91
CA TRP A 10 3.59 -13.36 -29.58
C TRP A 10 2.37 -12.86 -28.79
N ARG A 11 1.17 -13.34 -29.16
CA ARG A 11 -0.07 -13.00 -28.42
C ARG A 11 -0.10 -13.63 -27.02
N ASN A 12 0.43 -14.84 -26.86
CA ASN A 12 0.50 -15.52 -25.57
C ASN A 12 1.55 -14.90 -24.65
N PHE A 13 2.68 -14.43 -25.20
CA PHE A 13 3.73 -13.79 -24.42
C PHE A 13 3.20 -12.51 -23.78
N LEU A 14 3.14 -12.45 -22.44
CA LEU A 14 2.58 -11.37 -21.62
C LEU A 14 1.15 -10.91 -22.02
N GLY A 15 0.38 -11.79 -22.66
CA GLY A 15 -1.04 -11.60 -22.94
C GLY A 15 -1.38 -10.30 -23.68
N GLN A 16 -2.22 -9.44 -23.08
CA GLN A 16 -2.71 -8.17 -23.66
C GLN A 16 -1.76 -6.98 -23.47
N SER A 17 -0.56 -7.21 -22.95
CA SER A 17 0.43 -6.14 -22.78
C SER A 17 0.82 -5.51 -24.13
N PRO A 18 1.14 -4.18 -24.17
CA PRO A 18 1.51 -3.52 -25.41
C PRO A 18 2.74 -4.16 -26.08
N ASP A 19 2.77 -4.19 -27.41
CA ASP A 19 3.86 -4.83 -28.16
C ASP A 19 5.25 -4.20 -27.88
N TRP A 20 5.30 -2.88 -27.70
CA TRP A 20 6.54 -2.20 -27.31
C TRP A 20 7.08 -2.67 -25.95
N TYR A 21 6.18 -2.98 -25.00
CA TYR A 21 6.56 -3.48 -23.68
C TYR A 21 7.10 -4.91 -23.74
N LYS A 22 6.44 -5.77 -24.55
CA LYS A 22 6.94 -7.13 -24.84
C LYS A 22 8.33 -7.11 -25.44
N LEU A 23 8.54 -6.21 -26.43
CA LEU A 23 9.82 -6.06 -27.08
C LEU A 23 10.91 -5.55 -26.10
N ALA A 24 10.59 -4.55 -25.27
CA ALA A 24 11.50 -4.05 -24.25
C ALA A 24 11.98 -5.19 -23.32
N LEU A 25 11.05 -6.02 -22.82
CA LEU A 25 11.42 -7.14 -21.96
C LEU A 25 12.30 -8.18 -22.67
N ILE A 26 12.00 -8.51 -23.93
CA ILE A 26 12.88 -9.42 -24.71
C ILE A 26 14.28 -8.82 -24.88
N ILE A 27 14.39 -7.51 -25.11
CA ILE A 27 15.68 -6.84 -25.19
C ILE A 27 16.43 -6.97 -23.86
N PHE A 28 15.78 -6.75 -22.73
CA PHE A 28 16.35 -6.92 -21.40
C PHE A 28 16.94 -8.32 -21.23
N LEU A 29 16.13 -9.35 -21.49
CA LEU A 29 16.53 -10.76 -21.37
C LEU A 29 17.68 -11.16 -22.35
N ILE A 30 17.93 -10.42 -23.41
CA ILE A 30 19.06 -10.65 -24.31
C ILE A 30 20.29 -9.88 -23.85
N VAL A 31 20.11 -8.65 -23.36
CA VAL A 31 21.22 -7.76 -23.00
C VAL A 31 21.87 -8.17 -21.67
N ASN A 32 21.09 -8.57 -20.67
CA ASN A 32 21.59 -8.93 -19.35
C ASN A 32 22.70 -10.00 -19.38
N PRO A 33 22.54 -11.16 -20.04
CA PRO A 33 23.62 -12.17 -20.12
C PRO A 33 24.87 -11.64 -20.78
N LEU A 34 24.73 -10.82 -21.82
CA LEU A 34 25.86 -10.24 -22.57
C LEU A 34 26.65 -9.24 -21.71
N VAL A 35 25.91 -8.39 -20.97
CA VAL A 35 26.57 -7.41 -20.07
C VAL A 35 27.18 -8.11 -18.86
N PHE A 36 26.50 -9.13 -18.31
CA PHE A 36 27.00 -9.88 -17.16
C PHE A 36 28.32 -10.61 -17.47
N ALA A 37 28.44 -11.16 -18.65
CA ALA A 37 29.69 -11.82 -19.09
C ALA A 37 30.92 -10.88 -19.14
N VAL A 38 30.70 -9.55 -19.28
CA VAL A 38 31.77 -8.55 -19.41
C VAL A 38 31.92 -7.71 -18.15
N ALA A 39 30.81 -7.30 -17.53
CA ALA A 39 30.80 -6.36 -16.43
C ALA A 39 29.66 -6.73 -15.44
N PRO A 40 29.85 -7.68 -14.49
CA PRO A 40 28.82 -8.16 -13.57
C PRO A 40 28.17 -7.07 -12.76
N PHE A 41 28.91 -6.12 -12.21
CA PHE A 41 28.41 -4.98 -11.46
C PHE A 41 27.45 -4.10 -12.28
N VAL A 42 27.78 -3.82 -13.54
CA VAL A 42 26.94 -3.04 -14.47
C VAL A 42 25.66 -3.81 -14.80
N ALA A 43 25.78 -5.12 -15.02
CA ALA A 43 24.61 -5.98 -15.28
C ALA A 43 23.67 -6.04 -14.08
N GLY A 44 24.19 -6.05 -12.85
CA GLY A 44 23.38 -5.97 -11.64
C GLY A 44 22.57 -4.68 -11.56
N TRP A 45 23.20 -3.53 -11.81
CA TRP A 45 22.49 -2.25 -11.88
C TRP A 45 21.47 -2.18 -13.03
N LEU A 46 21.80 -2.75 -14.19
CA LEU A 46 20.89 -2.84 -15.31
C LEU A 46 19.64 -3.63 -14.92
N LEU A 47 19.81 -4.81 -14.32
CA LEU A 47 18.72 -5.64 -13.81
C LEU A 47 17.82 -4.88 -12.82
N VAL A 48 18.41 -4.12 -11.89
CA VAL A 48 17.64 -3.32 -10.92
C VAL A 48 16.82 -2.24 -11.63
N VAL A 49 17.39 -1.52 -12.59
CA VAL A 49 16.69 -0.49 -13.38
C VAL A 49 15.56 -1.11 -14.20
N GLU A 50 15.81 -2.25 -14.84
CA GLU A 50 14.81 -3.00 -15.58
C GLU A 50 13.67 -3.51 -14.67
N PHE A 51 14.01 -3.99 -13.48
CA PHE A 51 13.02 -4.42 -12.51
C PHE A 51 12.15 -3.23 -12.04
N ILE A 52 12.77 -2.08 -11.70
CA ILE A 52 12.05 -0.83 -11.39
C ILE A 52 11.15 -0.42 -12.56
N PHE A 53 11.62 -0.55 -13.79
CA PHE A 53 10.79 -0.30 -14.97
C PHE A 53 9.56 -1.21 -15.02
N THR A 54 9.69 -2.50 -14.67
CA THR A 54 8.51 -3.41 -14.61
C THR A 54 7.51 -2.99 -13.53
N LEU A 55 7.99 -2.50 -12.38
CA LEU A 55 7.14 -1.96 -11.30
C LEU A 55 6.46 -0.66 -11.73
N ALA A 56 7.19 0.26 -12.35
CA ALA A 56 6.65 1.52 -12.88
C ALA A 56 5.58 1.28 -13.96
N MET A 57 5.68 0.19 -14.70
CA MET A 57 4.74 -0.20 -15.76
C MET A 57 3.64 -1.17 -15.28
N ALA A 58 3.36 -1.26 -13.99
CA ALA A 58 2.35 -2.15 -13.40
C ALA A 58 0.96 -2.02 -14.05
N LEU A 59 0.59 -0.84 -14.54
CA LEU A 59 -0.66 -0.62 -15.29
C LEU A 59 -0.67 -1.27 -16.69
N LYS A 60 0.47 -1.67 -17.23
CA LYS A 60 0.59 -2.31 -18.55
C LYS A 60 0.70 -3.82 -18.46
N CYS A 61 1.37 -4.30 -17.43
CA CYS A 61 1.51 -5.71 -17.11
C CYS A 61 1.75 -5.86 -15.61
N TYR A 62 1.05 -6.80 -14.97
CA TYR A 62 1.28 -7.06 -13.55
C TYR A 62 2.74 -7.50 -13.31
N PRO A 63 3.48 -6.84 -12.40
CA PRO A 63 4.95 -6.95 -12.31
C PRO A 63 5.48 -8.35 -12.00
N LEU A 64 4.66 -9.23 -11.43
CA LEU A 64 5.04 -10.62 -11.15
C LEU A 64 5.57 -11.34 -12.40
N LEU A 65 4.95 -11.12 -13.55
CA LEU A 65 5.32 -11.84 -14.79
C LEU A 65 6.65 -11.34 -15.35
N PRO A 66 6.80 -10.04 -15.71
CA PRO A 66 8.05 -9.54 -16.26
C PRO A 66 9.18 -9.54 -15.22
N GLY A 67 8.93 -9.14 -13.98
CA GLY A 67 9.91 -9.19 -12.89
C GLY A 67 10.36 -10.61 -12.56
N GLY A 68 9.41 -11.57 -12.60
CA GLY A 68 9.72 -12.99 -12.42
C GLY A 68 10.64 -13.55 -13.52
N LEU A 69 10.46 -13.12 -14.78
CA LEU A 69 11.35 -13.51 -15.88
C LEU A 69 12.78 -12.97 -15.67
N LEU A 70 12.92 -11.71 -15.21
CA LEU A 70 14.22 -11.14 -14.87
C LEU A 70 14.89 -11.87 -13.70
N ALA A 71 14.11 -12.27 -12.66
CA ALA A 71 14.62 -13.05 -11.53
C ALA A 71 15.08 -14.46 -11.96
N ILE A 72 14.31 -15.13 -12.82
CA ILE A 72 14.70 -16.44 -13.40
C ILE A 72 15.98 -16.30 -14.21
N GLU A 73 16.08 -15.29 -15.06
CA GLU A 73 17.28 -15.02 -15.83
C GLU A 73 18.49 -14.79 -14.92
N ALA A 74 18.37 -13.93 -13.90
CA ALA A 74 19.45 -13.64 -12.97
C ALA A 74 20.00 -14.91 -12.28
N LEU A 75 19.11 -15.85 -11.91
CA LEU A 75 19.50 -17.15 -11.39
C LEU A 75 20.22 -18.01 -12.44
N LEU A 76 19.71 -18.05 -13.67
CA LEU A 76 20.26 -18.89 -14.75
C LEU A 76 21.66 -18.44 -15.19
N ILE A 77 21.92 -17.13 -15.21
CA ILE A 77 23.23 -16.59 -15.60
C ILE A 77 24.20 -16.45 -14.41
N GLY A 78 23.75 -16.75 -13.18
CA GLY A 78 24.62 -16.79 -12.00
C GLY A 78 24.85 -15.43 -11.33
N MET A 79 23.94 -14.46 -11.50
CA MET A 79 24.00 -13.18 -10.74
C MET A 79 23.80 -13.40 -9.24
N THR A 80 23.02 -14.41 -8.88
CA THR A 80 22.82 -14.91 -7.52
C THR A 80 22.63 -16.43 -7.54
N SER A 81 22.61 -17.06 -6.36
CA SER A 81 22.42 -18.50 -6.24
C SER A 81 21.02 -18.87 -5.74
N PRO A 82 20.47 -20.03 -6.13
CA PRO A 82 19.20 -20.52 -5.57
C PRO A 82 19.24 -20.69 -4.04
N ALA A 83 20.42 -20.98 -3.46
CA ALA A 83 20.60 -21.08 -2.03
C ALA A 83 20.40 -19.73 -1.34
N HIS A 84 21.02 -18.68 -1.87
CA HIS A 84 20.89 -17.33 -1.33
C HIS A 84 19.44 -16.81 -1.44
N VAL A 85 18.78 -17.00 -2.60
CA VAL A 85 17.36 -16.65 -2.75
C VAL A 85 16.49 -17.37 -1.74
N ARG A 86 16.73 -18.67 -1.51
CA ARG A 86 16.01 -19.43 -0.46
C ARG A 86 16.24 -18.82 0.92
N ASP A 87 17.47 -18.43 1.25
CA ASP A 87 17.84 -17.90 2.56
C ASP A 87 17.21 -16.51 2.76
N GLU A 88 17.15 -15.66 1.73
CA GLU A 88 16.41 -14.39 1.74
C GLU A 88 14.89 -14.59 1.98
N ILE A 89 14.29 -15.56 1.28
CA ILE A 89 12.86 -15.90 1.48
C ILE A 89 12.63 -16.42 2.90
N ALA A 90 13.46 -17.34 3.39
CA ALA A 90 13.36 -17.90 4.73
C ALA A 90 13.57 -16.85 5.81
N GLY A 91 14.51 -15.92 5.60
CA GLY A 91 14.75 -14.77 6.45
C GLY A 91 13.53 -13.85 6.57
N ASN A 92 12.68 -13.78 5.55
CA ASN A 92 11.49 -12.92 5.49
C ASN A 92 10.17 -13.71 5.55
N LEU A 93 10.17 -14.94 6.09
CA LEU A 93 8.98 -15.80 6.14
C LEU A 93 7.80 -15.12 6.87
N GLU A 94 8.05 -14.39 7.94
CA GLU A 94 7.01 -13.69 8.71
C GLU A 94 6.25 -12.66 7.86
N VAL A 95 6.95 -11.97 6.96
CA VAL A 95 6.33 -11.00 6.04
C VAL A 95 5.40 -11.72 5.05
N LEU A 96 5.82 -12.87 4.54
CA LEU A 96 4.98 -13.71 3.67
C LEU A 96 3.75 -14.22 4.43
N LEU A 97 3.91 -14.68 5.67
CA LEU A 97 2.80 -15.12 6.52
C LEU A 97 1.86 -13.96 6.90
N LEU A 98 2.42 -12.76 7.15
CA LEU A 98 1.61 -11.54 7.33
C LEU A 98 0.70 -11.33 6.13
N LEU A 99 1.26 -11.27 4.92
CA LEU A 99 0.48 -11.03 3.70
C LEU A 99 -0.57 -12.11 3.47
N MET A 100 -0.19 -13.38 3.62
CA MET A 100 -1.12 -14.48 3.40
C MET A 100 -2.27 -14.50 4.41
N PHE A 101 -1.97 -14.44 5.69
CA PHE A 101 -2.99 -14.67 6.72
C PHE A 101 -3.68 -13.39 7.17
N MET A 102 -2.99 -12.25 7.22
CA MET A 102 -3.63 -11.01 7.63
C MET A 102 -4.61 -10.52 6.56
N VAL A 103 -4.19 -10.49 5.28
CA VAL A 103 -5.08 -10.08 4.17
C VAL A 103 -6.29 -11.01 4.07
N ALA A 104 -6.07 -12.35 4.15
CA ALA A 104 -7.16 -13.32 4.18
C ALA A 104 -8.06 -13.17 5.41
N GLY A 105 -7.49 -12.87 6.59
CA GLY A 105 -8.25 -12.63 7.83
C GLY A 105 -9.17 -11.42 7.72
N ILE A 106 -8.67 -10.33 7.16
CA ILE A 106 -9.42 -9.09 6.99
C ILE A 106 -10.54 -9.25 5.95
N TYR A 107 -10.37 -10.11 4.95
CA TYR A 107 -11.43 -10.45 3.99
C TYR A 107 -12.73 -10.86 4.70
N PHE A 108 -12.66 -11.63 5.79
CA PHE A 108 -13.82 -12.03 6.57
C PHE A 108 -14.40 -10.92 7.45
N MET A 109 -13.69 -9.80 7.61
CA MET A 109 -14.15 -8.61 8.32
C MET A 109 -14.77 -7.55 7.38
N LYS A 110 -14.79 -7.80 6.07
CA LYS A 110 -15.25 -6.86 5.05
C LYS A 110 -16.65 -6.29 5.31
N GLN A 111 -17.57 -7.09 5.85
CA GLN A 111 -18.94 -6.62 6.17
C GLN A 111 -18.95 -5.55 7.25
N LEU A 112 -18.13 -5.68 8.29
CA LEU A 112 -17.98 -4.67 9.34
C LEU A 112 -17.42 -3.36 8.75
N LEU A 113 -16.37 -3.47 7.93
CA LEU A 113 -15.75 -2.31 7.31
C LEU A 113 -16.72 -1.58 6.36
N LEU A 114 -17.45 -2.33 5.52
CA LEU A 114 -18.53 -1.80 4.68
C LEU A 114 -19.59 -1.06 5.52
N PHE A 115 -20.00 -1.63 6.64
CA PHE A 115 -20.93 -1.00 7.56
C PHE A 115 -20.40 0.31 8.13
N VAL A 116 -19.14 0.34 8.58
CA VAL A 116 -18.49 1.54 9.15
C VAL A 116 -18.45 2.66 8.11
N PHE A 117 -17.91 2.41 6.90
CA PHE A 117 -17.78 3.43 5.87
C PHE A 117 -19.14 3.91 5.33
N THR A 118 -20.13 3.01 5.21
CA THR A 118 -21.51 3.40 4.87
C THR A 118 -22.10 4.33 5.91
N ARG A 119 -21.89 4.04 7.20
CA ARG A 119 -22.35 4.87 8.30
C ARG A 119 -21.71 6.25 8.33
N LEU A 120 -20.42 6.32 8.10
CA LEU A 120 -19.71 7.60 7.99
C LEU A 120 -20.27 8.43 6.84
N LEU A 121 -20.43 7.83 5.65
CA LEU A 121 -20.88 8.53 4.45
C LEU A 121 -22.30 9.10 4.58
N LEU A 122 -23.23 8.32 5.12
CA LEU A 122 -24.64 8.74 5.23
C LEU A 122 -24.92 9.54 6.51
N GLY A 123 -24.14 9.32 7.58
CA GLY A 123 -24.34 9.97 8.88
C GLY A 123 -23.80 11.39 8.94
N ILE A 124 -22.71 11.69 8.26
CA ILE A 124 -22.06 13.01 8.30
C ILE A 124 -22.55 13.87 7.14
N ARG A 125 -23.12 15.05 7.47
CA ARG A 125 -23.66 15.97 6.45
C ARG A 125 -22.62 16.95 5.92
N SER A 126 -21.71 17.41 6.78
CA SER A 126 -20.64 18.33 6.39
C SER A 126 -19.62 17.61 5.51
N LYS A 127 -19.34 18.14 4.31
CA LYS A 127 -18.35 17.56 3.39
C LYS A 127 -16.96 17.51 4.04
N MET A 128 -16.57 18.58 4.69
CA MET A 128 -15.27 18.72 5.35
C MET A 128 -15.11 17.69 6.48
N LEU A 129 -16.10 17.57 7.36
CA LEU A 129 -16.08 16.58 8.43
C LEU A 129 -16.14 15.14 7.89
N LEU A 130 -16.86 14.92 6.80
CA LEU A 130 -16.92 13.62 6.14
C LEU A 130 -15.57 13.21 5.55
N SER A 131 -14.91 14.12 4.83
CA SER A 131 -13.57 13.89 4.27
C SER A 131 -12.54 13.63 5.36
N LEU A 132 -12.57 14.42 6.44
CA LEU A 132 -11.73 14.22 7.61
C LEU A 132 -11.99 12.86 8.27
N ALA A 133 -13.27 12.49 8.46
CA ALA A 133 -13.66 11.21 9.05
C ALA A 133 -13.22 10.01 8.20
N PHE A 134 -13.33 10.11 6.87
CA PHE A 134 -12.83 9.07 5.96
C PHE A 134 -11.31 8.94 6.00
N CYS A 135 -10.60 10.07 5.96
CA CYS A 135 -9.14 10.09 6.06
C CYS A 135 -8.67 9.48 7.40
N LEU A 136 -9.28 9.91 8.51
CA LEU A 136 -8.94 9.43 9.85
C LEU A 136 -9.33 7.96 10.06
N ALA A 137 -10.50 7.53 9.60
CA ALA A 137 -10.92 6.13 9.67
C ALA A 137 -10.01 5.23 8.84
N ALA A 138 -9.64 5.66 7.62
CA ALA A 138 -8.70 4.94 6.79
C ALA A 138 -7.31 4.87 7.43
N ALA A 139 -6.83 5.96 8.05
CA ALA A 139 -5.57 5.98 8.78
C ALA A 139 -5.61 5.04 9.99
N PHE A 140 -6.64 5.11 10.81
CA PHE A 140 -6.79 4.23 11.96
C PHE A 140 -6.84 2.74 11.54
N LEU A 141 -7.66 2.43 10.55
CA LEU A 141 -7.78 1.05 10.08
C LEU A 141 -6.47 0.56 9.45
N SER A 142 -5.79 1.37 8.63
CA SER A 142 -4.54 0.97 7.98
C SER A 142 -3.36 0.83 8.95
N ALA A 143 -3.45 1.38 10.15
CA ALA A 143 -2.46 1.12 11.20
C ALA A 143 -2.53 -0.33 11.75
N PHE A 144 -3.64 -1.04 11.56
CA PHE A 144 -3.84 -2.41 12.04
C PHE A 144 -4.19 -3.40 10.92
N LEU A 145 -4.59 -2.87 9.77
CA LEU A 145 -5.00 -3.63 8.61
C LEU A 145 -4.16 -3.18 7.41
N ASP A 146 -3.98 -4.07 6.46
CA ASP A 146 -3.31 -3.71 5.20
C ASP A 146 -4.05 -2.60 4.43
N ALA A 147 -3.30 -1.65 3.90
CA ALA A 147 -3.81 -0.49 3.17
C ALA A 147 -4.68 -0.87 1.96
N LEU A 148 -4.30 -1.93 1.23
CA LEU A 148 -5.06 -2.41 0.06
C LEU A 148 -6.46 -2.86 0.46
N THR A 149 -6.60 -3.58 1.56
CA THR A 149 -7.89 -4.06 2.06
C THR A 149 -8.79 -2.92 2.49
N VAL A 150 -8.26 -1.92 3.19
CA VAL A 150 -9.03 -0.73 3.58
C VAL A 150 -9.57 -0.01 2.35
N VAL A 151 -8.72 0.24 1.35
CA VAL A 151 -9.12 0.91 0.10
C VAL A 151 -10.09 0.05 -0.71
N ALA A 152 -9.90 -1.28 -0.78
CA ALA A 152 -10.84 -2.19 -1.45
C ALA A 152 -12.26 -2.09 -0.90
N VAL A 153 -12.39 -1.97 0.42
CA VAL A 153 -13.70 -1.77 1.06
C VAL A 153 -14.31 -0.44 0.71
N VAL A 154 -13.52 0.65 0.78
CA VAL A 154 -13.99 2.00 0.43
C VAL A 154 -14.43 2.06 -1.03
N ILE A 155 -13.66 1.44 -1.95
CA ILE A 155 -14.03 1.28 -3.36
C ILE A 155 -15.36 0.52 -3.49
N SER A 156 -15.53 -0.57 -2.76
CA SER A 156 -16.76 -1.39 -2.81
C SER A 156 -17.99 -0.59 -2.40
N VAL A 157 -17.88 0.26 -1.35
CA VAL A 157 -18.94 1.19 -0.93
C VAL A 157 -19.23 2.20 -2.04
N ALA A 158 -18.19 2.79 -2.64
CA ALA A 158 -18.35 3.81 -3.68
C ALA A 158 -18.96 3.24 -4.97
N VAL A 159 -18.53 2.05 -5.42
CA VAL A 159 -19.12 1.36 -6.58
C VAL A 159 -20.59 1.03 -6.31
N GLY A 160 -20.89 0.50 -5.13
CA GLY A 160 -22.28 0.19 -4.74
C GLY A 160 -23.17 1.42 -4.78
N PHE A 161 -22.74 2.52 -4.19
CA PHE A 161 -23.51 3.76 -4.16
C PHE A 161 -23.61 4.44 -5.52
N TYR A 162 -22.53 4.42 -6.30
CA TYR A 162 -22.58 4.91 -7.67
C TYR A 162 -23.61 4.11 -8.50
N GLY A 163 -23.58 2.79 -8.42
CA GLY A 163 -24.51 1.92 -9.14
C GLY A 163 -25.98 2.11 -8.71
N ILE A 164 -26.26 2.35 -7.41
CA ILE A 164 -27.61 2.65 -6.93
C ILE A 164 -28.13 3.94 -7.57
N TYR A 165 -27.33 5.01 -7.52
CA TYR A 165 -27.74 6.29 -8.09
C TYR A 165 -27.84 6.27 -9.62
N HIS A 166 -26.88 5.63 -10.30
CA HIS A 166 -26.87 5.51 -11.77
C HIS A 166 -28.12 4.81 -12.29
N ARG A 167 -28.55 3.71 -11.65
CA ARG A 167 -29.79 3.00 -12.02
C ARG A 167 -31.04 3.86 -11.82
N VAL A 168 -31.08 4.69 -10.78
CA VAL A 168 -32.20 5.63 -10.57
C VAL A 168 -32.18 6.73 -11.60
N ALA A 169 -31.01 7.26 -11.95
CA ALA A 169 -30.86 8.35 -12.92
C ALA A 169 -31.12 7.90 -14.37
N SER A 170 -30.79 6.64 -14.72
CA SER A 170 -31.04 6.04 -16.05
C SER A 170 -32.47 5.54 -16.22
N ALA A 171 -33.26 5.49 -15.13
CA ALA A 171 -34.60 4.88 -15.08
C ALA A 171 -34.63 3.40 -15.56
N ARG A 172 -33.51 2.69 -15.48
CA ARG A 172 -33.35 1.29 -15.88
C ARG A 172 -32.90 0.45 -14.69
N PRO A 173 -33.80 -0.32 -14.04
CA PRO A 173 -33.46 -1.15 -12.86
C PRO A 173 -32.43 -2.24 -13.18
N ASP A 174 -32.41 -2.76 -14.40
CA ASP A 174 -31.58 -3.88 -14.84
C ASP A 174 -30.34 -3.45 -15.64
N ASP A 175 -30.05 -2.14 -15.68
CA ASP A 175 -28.88 -1.61 -16.41
C ASP A 175 -27.59 -2.06 -15.71
N SER A 176 -26.87 -2.98 -16.35
CA SER A 176 -25.58 -3.51 -15.87
C SER A 176 -24.40 -2.65 -16.33
N ASP A 177 -24.56 -1.78 -17.35
CA ASP A 177 -23.49 -0.95 -17.87
C ASP A 177 -23.48 0.44 -17.18
N LEU A 178 -22.73 0.49 -16.08
CA LEU A 178 -22.55 1.73 -15.30
C LEU A 178 -21.68 2.78 -15.99
N LEU A 179 -21.12 2.49 -17.17
CA LEU A 179 -20.31 3.41 -17.97
C LEU A 179 -21.14 4.14 -19.05
N ASP A 180 -22.31 3.62 -19.40
CA ASP A 180 -23.17 4.19 -20.42
C ASP A 180 -24.07 5.32 -19.84
N ASP A 181 -23.66 6.55 -20.05
CA ASP A 181 -24.45 7.75 -19.70
C ASP A 181 -25.42 8.21 -20.80
N SER A 182 -25.51 7.50 -21.94
CA SER A 182 -26.26 7.94 -23.11
C SER A 182 -27.75 8.15 -22.85
N HIS A 183 -28.31 7.36 -21.94
CA HIS A 183 -29.73 7.35 -21.58
C HIS A 183 -30.08 8.25 -20.39
N ILE A 184 -29.09 8.93 -19.78
CA ILE A 184 -29.33 9.81 -18.64
C ILE A 184 -29.70 11.21 -19.14
N GLU A 185 -30.82 11.77 -18.67
CA GLU A 185 -31.24 13.13 -18.96
C GLU A 185 -30.21 14.18 -18.51
N GLN A 186 -30.12 15.31 -19.18
CA GLN A 186 -29.09 16.33 -18.96
C GLN A 186 -29.01 16.78 -17.50
N HIS A 187 -30.14 17.00 -16.85
CA HIS A 187 -30.17 17.40 -15.43
C HIS A 187 -29.55 16.36 -14.49
N TYR A 188 -29.83 15.08 -14.72
CA TYR A 188 -29.24 14.00 -13.93
C TYR A 188 -27.75 13.78 -14.25
N ARG A 189 -27.30 14.11 -15.47
CA ARG A 189 -25.86 14.07 -15.83
C ARG A 189 -25.04 15.07 -15.03
N GLU A 190 -25.55 16.29 -14.83
CA GLU A 190 -24.87 17.32 -14.03
C GLU A 190 -24.73 16.86 -12.57
N VAL A 191 -25.79 16.31 -11.99
CA VAL A 191 -25.76 15.73 -10.63
C VAL A 191 -24.80 14.55 -10.56
N LEU A 192 -24.76 13.70 -11.60
CA LEU A 192 -23.85 12.56 -11.66
C LEU A 192 -22.39 13.02 -11.74
N GLU A 193 -22.06 14.08 -12.47
CA GLU A 193 -20.70 14.65 -12.51
C GLU A 193 -20.28 15.22 -11.16
N GLN A 194 -21.17 15.91 -10.44
CA GLN A 194 -20.90 16.36 -9.07
C GLN A 194 -20.67 15.17 -8.13
N PHE A 195 -21.46 14.12 -8.28
CA PHE A 195 -21.28 12.89 -7.49
C PHE A 195 -19.96 12.18 -7.80
N ARG A 196 -19.53 12.16 -9.06
CA ARG A 196 -18.20 11.67 -9.45
C ARG A 196 -17.09 12.50 -8.80
N GLY A 197 -17.22 13.83 -8.79
CA GLY A 197 -16.29 14.75 -8.12
C GLY A 197 -16.20 14.47 -6.62
N PHE A 198 -17.36 14.32 -5.98
CA PHE A 198 -17.46 13.96 -4.58
C PHE A 198 -16.76 12.62 -4.26
N LEU A 199 -17.02 11.57 -5.04
CA LEU A 199 -16.42 10.25 -4.84
C LEU A 199 -14.90 10.29 -5.07
N ARG A 200 -14.42 11.03 -6.09
CA ARG A 200 -12.97 11.22 -6.31
C ARG A 200 -12.29 11.79 -5.07
N SER A 201 -12.82 12.90 -4.53
CA SER A 201 -12.29 13.51 -3.30
C SER A 201 -12.23 12.50 -2.16
N LEU A 202 -13.33 11.78 -1.94
CA LEU A 202 -13.44 10.85 -0.82
C LEU A 202 -12.46 9.68 -0.94
N MET A 203 -12.29 9.13 -2.17
CA MET A 203 -11.32 8.06 -2.44
C MET A 203 -9.89 8.52 -2.23
N MET A 204 -9.56 9.72 -2.67
CA MET A 204 -8.22 10.28 -2.48
C MET A 204 -7.91 10.51 -0.99
N HIS A 205 -8.86 11.03 -0.21
CA HIS A 205 -8.68 11.18 1.24
C HIS A 205 -8.54 9.83 1.96
N ALA A 206 -9.30 8.82 1.56
CA ALA A 206 -9.14 7.48 2.11
C ALA A 206 -7.76 6.88 1.74
N GLY A 207 -7.32 7.02 0.48
CA GLY A 207 -6.01 6.55 0.04
C GLY A 207 -4.84 7.24 0.75
N VAL A 208 -4.91 8.57 0.92
CA VAL A 208 -3.91 9.31 1.74
C VAL A 208 -3.99 8.88 3.20
N GLY A 209 -5.20 8.68 3.74
CA GLY A 209 -5.40 8.19 5.09
C GLY A 209 -4.69 6.87 5.33
N THR A 210 -4.77 5.92 4.39
CA THR A 210 -4.05 4.64 4.53
C THR A 210 -2.54 4.82 4.59
N ALA A 211 -1.96 5.74 3.83
CA ALA A 211 -0.53 6.04 3.90
C ALA A 211 -0.14 6.68 5.25
N LEU A 212 -0.96 7.62 5.75
CA LEU A 212 -0.73 8.27 7.04
C LEU A 212 -0.78 7.29 8.23
N GLY A 213 -1.69 6.33 8.20
CA GLY A 213 -1.82 5.32 9.26
C GLY A 213 -0.87 4.15 9.07
N GLY A 214 -0.72 3.68 7.83
CA GLY A 214 0.11 2.53 7.49
C GLY A 214 1.57 2.69 7.90
N VAL A 215 2.13 3.89 7.77
CA VAL A 215 3.52 4.19 8.15
C VAL A 215 3.78 4.09 9.66
N MET A 216 2.74 4.15 10.50
CA MET A 216 2.86 4.26 11.96
C MET A 216 3.15 2.93 12.65
N THR A 217 2.77 1.81 12.06
CA THR A 217 2.89 0.49 12.68
C THR A 217 3.56 -0.52 11.76
N MET A 218 4.11 -1.58 12.35
CA MET A 218 4.79 -2.61 11.59
C MET A 218 3.88 -3.47 10.71
N VAL A 219 2.56 -3.41 10.90
CA VAL A 219 1.58 -4.22 10.14
C VAL A 219 0.84 -3.44 9.07
N GLY A 220 0.95 -2.10 9.10
CA GLY A 220 0.23 -1.23 8.16
C GLY A 220 0.71 -1.36 6.72
N GLU A 221 1.98 -1.67 6.52
CA GLU A 221 2.61 -1.88 5.21
C GLU A 221 3.67 -2.99 5.32
N PRO A 222 3.88 -3.85 4.31
CA PRO A 222 4.80 -5.00 4.39
C PRO A 222 6.25 -4.61 4.65
N GLN A 223 6.74 -3.50 4.08
CA GLN A 223 8.11 -3.01 4.32
C GLN A 223 8.37 -2.63 5.77
N ASN A 224 7.34 -2.16 6.48
CA ASN A 224 7.46 -1.81 7.89
C ASN A 224 7.85 -3.03 8.73
N LEU A 225 7.26 -4.20 8.43
CA LEU A 225 7.59 -5.45 9.13
C LEU A 225 9.02 -5.90 8.81
N ILE A 226 9.48 -5.75 7.56
CA ILE A 226 10.87 -6.05 7.17
C ILE A 226 11.83 -5.16 7.96
N ILE A 227 11.56 -3.86 8.03
CA ILE A 227 12.37 -2.88 8.76
C ILE A 227 12.34 -3.18 10.26
N ALA A 228 11.15 -3.42 10.84
CA ALA A 228 11.00 -3.77 12.25
C ALA A 228 11.81 -5.01 12.62
N LYS A 229 11.77 -6.05 11.78
CA LYS A 229 12.50 -7.28 11.97
C LYS A 229 14.02 -7.07 11.87
N ALA A 230 14.48 -6.33 10.87
CA ALA A 230 15.89 -6.00 10.70
C ALA A 230 16.44 -5.24 11.92
N ALA A 231 15.62 -4.39 12.53
CA ALA A 231 15.95 -3.61 13.73
C ALA A 231 15.67 -4.33 15.06
N GLY A 232 15.00 -5.49 15.03
CA GLY A 232 14.62 -6.24 16.23
C GLY A 232 13.50 -5.59 17.06
N TRP A 233 12.66 -4.75 16.44
CA TRP A 233 11.61 -4.02 17.13
C TRP A 233 10.28 -4.78 17.20
N HIS A 234 9.63 -4.72 18.35
CA HIS A 234 8.27 -5.17 18.55
C HIS A 234 7.24 -4.08 18.16
N PHE A 235 5.96 -4.46 18.06
CA PHE A 235 4.89 -3.57 17.61
C PHE A 235 4.85 -2.21 18.36
N GLY A 236 4.87 -2.24 19.70
CA GLY A 236 4.84 -1.01 20.51
C GLY A 236 6.10 -0.15 20.35
N GLU A 237 7.26 -0.79 20.27
CA GLU A 237 8.53 -0.10 20.06
C GLU A 237 8.58 0.56 18.69
N PHE A 238 8.18 -0.15 17.63
CA PHE A 238 8.10 0.41 16.28
C PHE A 238 7.22 1.67 16.25
N PHE A 239 6.01 1.60 16.85
CA PHE A 239 5.11 2.75 16.94
C PHE A 239 5.74 3.95 17.65
N LEU A 240 6.42 3.72 18.79
CA LEU A 240 7.08 4.79 19.55
C LEU A 240 8.25 5.41 18.78
N ARG A 241 9.06 4.60 18.08
CA ARG A 241 10.19 5.07 17.28
C ARG A 241 9.76 5.84 16.04
N MET A 242 8.65 5.44 15.41
CA MET A 242 8.07 6.17 14.26
C MET A 242 7.35 7.45 14.70
N GLY A 243 6.83 7.50 15.93
CA GLY A 243 6.00 8.59 16.45
C GLY A 243 6.55 10.00 16.25
N PRO A 244 7.85 10.27 16.50
CA PRO A 244 8.45 11.60 16.32
C PRO A 244 8.28 12.19 14.92
N VAL A 245 8.17 11.34 13.89
CA VAL A 245 7.95 11.75 12.50
C VAL A 245 6.48 11.62 12.11
N THR A 246 5.88 10.48 12.41
CA THR A 246 4.55 10.13 11.86
C THR A 246 3.40 10.88 12.51
N LEU A 247 3.47 11.20 13.81
CA LEU A 247 2.40 11.96 14.49
C LEU A 247 2.27 13.40 13.97
N PRO A 248 3.36 14.20 13.86
CA PRO A 248 3.27 15.52 13.25
C PRO A 248 2.79 15.46 11.79
N VAL A 249 3.26 14.46 11.02
CA VAL A 249 2.85 14.28 9.63
C VAL A 249 1.35 13.92 9.55
N LEU A 250 0.84 13.07 10.44
CA LEU A 250 -0.60 12.77 10.51
C LEU A 250 -1.41 14.05 10.73
N VAL A 251 -1.03 14.87 11.71
CA VAL A 251 -1.72 16.15 11.99
C VAL A 251 -1.70 17.07 10.78
N CYS A 252 -0.53 17.26 10.16
CA CYS A 252 -0.39 18.11 8.97
C CYS A 252 -1.14 17.53 7.75
N GLY A 253 -1.18 16.21 7.58
CA GLY A 253 -1.97 15.55 6.55
C GLY A 253 -3.48 15.76 6.74
N LEU A 254 -3.98 15.65 7.97
CA LEU A 254 -5.40 15.93 8.29
C LEU A 254 -5.72 17.43 8.10
N LEU A 255 -4.82 18.34 8.46
CA LEU A 255 -4.98 19.75 8.17
C LEU A 255 -4.99 20.03 6.67
N THR A 256 -4.14 19.35 5.88
CA THR A 256 -4.16 19.43 4.42
C THR A 256 -5.52 18.97 3.87
N CYS A 257 -6.09 17.88 4.39
CA CYS A 257 -7.44 17.42 4.03
C CYS A 257 -8.48 18.54 4.23
N LEU A 258 -8.46 19.20 5.38
CA LEU A 258 -9.38 20.30 5.66
C LEU A 258 -9.17 21.48 4.71
N LEU A 259 -7.93 21.89 4.46
CA LEU A 259 -7.60 23.02 3.61
C LEU A 259 -7.99 22.80 2.14
N VAL A 260 -7.69 21.64 1.57
CA VAL A 260 -8.04 21.36 0.17
C VAL A 260 -9.55 21.28 -0.05
N GLU A 261 -10.31 20.82 0.93
CA GLU A 261 -11.77 20.78 0.89
C GLU A 261 -12.40 22.17 1.07
N GLU A 262 -11.92 22.96 2.03
CA GLU A 262 -12.43 24.31 2.32
C GLU A 262 -12.22 25.25 1.13
N TYR A 263 -10.98 25.29 0.60
CA TYR A 263 -10.62 26.15 -0.51
C TYR A 263 -10.90 25.56 -1.89
N ARG A 264 -11.45 24.35 -1.96
CA ARG A 264 -11.76 23.63 -3.23
C ARG A 264 -10.59 23.54 -4.18
N LEU A 265 -9.40 23.25 -3.65
CA LEU A 265 -8.16 23.19 -4.43
C LEU A 265 -7.96 21.79 -5.02
N PHE A 266 -7.18 21.67 -6.08
CA PHE A 266 -6.72 20.42 -6.70
C PHE A 266 -7.83 19.43 -7.08
N GLY A 267 -9.08 19.89 -7.26
CA GLY A 267 -10.23 19.05 -7.62
C GLY A 267 -11.00 18.47 -6.42
N TYR A 268 -10.76 19.00 -5.22
CA TYR A 268 -11.53 18.74 -4.02
C TYR A 268 -12.70 19.74 -3.85
N GLY A 269 -13.53 19.53 -2.84
CA GLY A 269 -14.59 20.47 -2.43
C GLY A 269 -15.97 20.19 -3.02
N GLU A 270 -16.16 19.17 -3.85
CA GLU A 270 -17.49 18.82 -4.37
C GLU A 270 -18.34 18.13 -3.29
N PRO A 271 -19.50 18.72 -2.90
CA PRO A 271 -20.37 18.13 -1.88
C PRO A 271 -21.18 16.94 -2.45
N LEU A 272 -21.67 16.08 -1.57
CA LEU A 272 -22.62 15.04 -1.96
C LEU A 272 -23.96 15.70 -2.33
N PRO A 273 -24.44 15.56 -3.59
CA PRO A 273 -25.68 16.18 -4.03
C PRO A 273 -26.87 15.72 -3.16
N PRO A 274 -27.80 16.63 -2.78
CA PRO A 274 -28.93 16.29 -1.92
C PRO A 274 -29.84 15.19 -2.49
N THR A 275 -30.03 15.17 -3.80
CA THR A 275 -30.81 14.13 -4.51
C THR A 275 -30.15 12.76 -4.39
N VAL A 276 -28.83 12.69 -4.56
CA VAL A 276 -28.06 11.45 -4.38
C VAL A 276 -28.17 10.99 -2.93
N ARG A 277 -27.96 11.87 -1.96
CA ARG A 277 -28.04 11.57 -0.54
C ARG A 277 -29.40 10.95 -0.19
N LYS A 278 -30.49 11.52 -0.67
CA LYS A 278 -31.86 11.03 -0.41
C LYS A 278 -32.02 9.59 -0.93
N VAL A 279 -31.61 9.33 -2.18
CA VAL A 279 -31.69 8.00 -2.79
C VAL A 279 -30.91 6.97 -1.98
N LEU A 280 -29.67 7.33 -1.58
CA LEU A 280 -28.81 6.43 -0.81
C LEU A 280 -29.34 6.17 0.59
N GLN A 281 -29.93 7.18 1.26
CA GLN A 281 -30.55 7.03 2.58
C GLN A 281 -31.77 6.11 2.51
N GLU A 282 -32.68 6.32 1.54
CA GLU A 282 -33.84 5.45 1.35
C GLU A 282 -33.43 3.99 1.10
N PHE A 283 -32.37 3.77 0.34
CA PHE A 283 -31.83 2.42 0.10
C PHE A 283 -31.27 1.80 1.39
N ASP A 284 -30.46 2.54 2.15
CA ASP A 284 -29.87 2.06 3.41
C ASP A 284 -30.96 1.77 4.47
N ASP A 285 -31.99 2.62 4.57
CA ASP A 285 -33.10 2.42 5.51
C ASP A 285 -33.90 1.14 5.19
N ARG A 286 -34.17 0.87 3.90
CA ARG A 286 -34.77 -0.39 3.45
C ARG A 286 -33.89 -1.60 3.80
N SER A 287 -32.60 -1.51 3.49
CA SER A 287 -31.65 -2.58 3.78
C SER A 287 -31.54 -2.85 5.28
N ARG A 288 -31.59 -1.81 6.12
CA ARG A 288 -31.60 -1.96 7.59
C ARG A 288 -32.87 -2.65 8.12
N ALA A 289 -34.03 -2.27 7.59
CA ALA A 289 -35.29 -2.85 8.00
C ALA A 289 -35.34 -4.36 7.69
N GLN A 290 -34.66 -4.79 6.64
CA GLN A 290 -34.59 -6.19 6.23
C GLN A 290 -33.48 -7.00 6.93
N ARG A 291 -32.57 -6.33 7.68
CA ARG A 291 -31.43 -6.99 8.31
C ARG A 291 -31.84 -7.98 9.39
N SER A 292 -31.46 -9.23 9.22
CA SER A 292 -31.76 -10.32 10.15
C SER A 292 -31.01 -10.19 11.49
N ARG A 293 -31.48 -10.89 12.53
CA ARG A 293 -30.76 -10.99 13.82
C ARG A 293 -29.36 -11.64 13.61
N GLN A 294 -29.29 -12.62 12.72
CA GLN A 294 -28.05 -13.31 12.41
C GLN A 294 -26.99 -12.37 11.80
N GLU A 295 -27.38 -11.49 10.87
CA GLU A 295 -26.47 -10.49 10.29
C GLU A 295 -25.96 -9.49 11.33
N ARG A 296 -26.81 -9.07 12.27
CA ARG A 296 -26.39 -8.20 13.39
C ARG A 296 -25.37 -8.88 14.29
N LEU A 297 -25.57 -10.16 14.61
CA LEU A 297 -24.62 -10.93 15.42
C LEU A 297 -23.29 -11.15 14.68
N ARG A 298 -23.30 -11.34 13.36
CA ARG A 298 -22.07 -11.39 12.54
C ARG A 298 -21.27 -10.10 12.64
N LEU A 299 -21.92 -8.93 12.55
CA LEU A 299 -21.23 -7.64 12.71
C LEU A 299 -20.63 -7.47 14.11
N ILE A 300 -21.33 -7.88 15.15
CA ILE A 300 -20.82 -7.84 16.53
C ILE A 300 -19.61 -8.77 16.66
N ALA A 301 -19.70 -9.99 16.14
CA ALA A 301 -18.59 -10.93 16.15
C ALA A 301 -17.35 -10.35 15.44
N GLN A 302 -17.53 -9.78 14.24
CA GLN A 302 -16.44 -9.13 13.51
C GLN A 302 -15.85 -7.93 14.29
N ALA A 303 -16.68 -7.14 14.98
CA ALA A 303 -16.19 -6.03 15.81
C ALA A 303 -15.35 -6.53 17.00
N LEU A 304 -15.78 -7.60 17.68
CA LEU A 304 -15.00 -8.22 18.76
C LEU A 304 -13.69 -8.83 18.26
N ILE A 305 -13.70 -9.42 17.07
CA ILE A 305 -12.48 -9.94 16.42
C ILE A 305 -11.52 -8.79 16.04
N GLY A 306 -12.07 -7.65 15.60
CA GLY A 306 -11.25 -6.44 15.38
C GLY A 306 -10.59 -5.93 16.67
N VAL A 307 -11.30 -5.96 17.80
CA VAL A 307 -10.71 -5.64 19.11
C VAL A 307 -9.65 -6.67 19.48
N TRP A 308 -9.92 -7.97 19.28
CA TRP A 308 -8.92 -9.04 19.47
C TRP A 308 -7.65 -8.77 18.67
N LEU A 309 -7.78 -8.45 17.38
CA LEU A 309 -6.64 -8.15 16.51
C LEU A 309 -5.77 -7.02 17.08
N ILE A 310 -6.41 -5.89 17.46
CA ILE A 310 -5.68 -4.75 18.03
C ILE A 310 -4.97 -5.14 19.33
N VAL A 311 -5.65 -5.84 20.23
CA VAL A 311 -5.09 -6.30 21.52
C VAL A 311 -3.94 -7.27 21.28
N ALA A 312 -4.12 -8.26 20.41
CA ALA A 312 -3.10 -9.26 20.12
C ALA A 312 -1.82 -8.64 19.52
N LEU A 313 -1.95 -7.66 18.63
CA LEU A 313 -0.82 -6.90 18.08
C LEU A 313 -0.15 -6.01 19.14
N ALA A 314 -0.94 -5.24 19.89
CA ALA A 314 -0.42 -4.30 20.89
C ALA A 314 0.37 -4.99 22.02
N PHE A 315 -0.09 -6.17 22.46
CA PHE A 315 0.58 -6.96 23.48
C PHE A 315 1.54 -8.03 22.93
N HIS A 316 1.74 -8.05 21.61
CA HIS A 316 2.62 -9.01 20.93
C HIS A 316 2.38 -10.47 21.41
N LEU A 317 1.11 -10.89 21.35
CA LEU A 317 0.71 -12.20 21.86
C LEU A 317 1.23 -13.37 21.02
N ALA A 318 1.53 -13.12 19.75
CA ALA A 318 2.15 -14.05 18.81
C ALA A 318 2.75 -13.26 17.63
N GLU A 319 3.49 -13.95 16.77
CA GLU A 319 3.93 -13.39 15.49
C GLU A 319 2.75 -12.90 14.64
N VAL A 320 2.97 -11.81 13.90
CA VAL A 320 1.90 -11.08 13.20
C VAL A 320 1.11 -11.97 12.23
N GLY A 321 1.80 -12.87 11.50
CA GLY A 321 1.15 -13.85 10.63
C GLY A 321 0.22 -14.81 11.38
N LEU A 322 0.62 -15.26 12.57
CA LEU A 322 -0.19 -16.14 13.42
C LEU A 322 -1.40 -15.42 14.02
N ILE A 323 -1.26 -14.13 14.34
CA ILE A 323 -2.39 -13.29 14.74
C ILE A 323 -3.39 -13.21 13.59
N GLY A 324 -2.93 -13.00 12.34
CA GLY A 324 -3.77 -13.04 11.14
C GLY A 324 -4.51 -14.36 10.97
N LEU A 325 -3.83 -15.49 11.18
CA LEU A 325 -4.45 -16.82 11.16
C LEU A 325 -5.53 -16.96 12.24
N SER A 326 -5.29 -16.43 13.45
CA SER A 326 -6.30 -16.43 14.52
C SER A 326 -7.55 -15.64 14.13
N VAL A 327 -7.39 -14.53 13.41
CA VAL A 327 -8.50 -13.73 12.87
C VAL A 327 -9.30 -14.55 11.86
N ILE A 328 -8.66 -15.28 10.94
CA ILE A 328 -9.34 -16.18 10.00
C ILE A 328 -10.19 -17.19 10.78
N ILE A 329 -9.59 -17.90 11.74
CA ILE A 329 -10.25 -18.95 12.51
C ILE A 329 -11.45 -18.39 13.27
N LEU A 330 -11.27 -17.29 14.01
CA LEU A 330 -12.35 -16.67 14.77
C LEU A 330 -13.46 -16.14 13.86
N ALA A 331 -13.08 -15.42 12.79
CA ALA A 331 -14.06 -14.84 11.88
C ALA A 331 -14.90 -15.92 11.17
N THR A 332 -14.27 -16.96 10.63
CA THR A 332 -14.99 -18.05 9.94
C THR A 332 -15.88 -18.83 10.92
N THR A 333 -15.38 -19.14 12.11
CA THR A 333 -16.12 -19.86 13.15
C THR A 333 -17.37 -19.11 13.58
N PHE A 334 -17.24 -17.81 13.92
CA PHE A 334 -18.35 -17.04 14.48
C PHE A 334 -19.27 -16.38 13.43
N THR A 335 -18.88 -16.37 12.16
CA THR A 335 -19.76 -15.93 11.05
C THR A 335 -20.41 -17.09 10.28
N GLY A 336 -20.04 -18.34 10.61
CA GLY A 336 -20.59 -19.54 10.00
C GLY A 336 -20.08 -19.82 8.58
N VAL A 337 -18.84 -19.44 8.29
CA VAL A 337 -18.15 -19.79 7.03
C VAL A 337 -17.37 -21.07 7.26
N THR A 338 -17.90 -22.20 6.79
CA THR A 338 -17.31 -23.53 7.00
C THR A 338 -16.90 -24.23 5.70
N ASP A 339 -17.22 -23.62 4.57
CA ASP A 339 -16.91 -24.15 3.26
C ASP A 339 -15.47 -23.82 2.83
N GLU A 340 -14.71 -24.83 2.41
CA GLU A 340 -13.32 -24.71 1.96
C GLU A 340 -13.16 -23.72 0.80
N HIS A 341 -14.10 -23.74 -0.14
CA HIS A 341 -14.06 -22.82 -1.28
C HIS A 341 -14.22 -21.36 -0.86
N ALA A 342 -15.12 -21.09 0.09
CA ALA A 342 -15.30 -19.74 0.64
C ALA A 342 -14.06 -19.26 1.43
N ILE A 343 -13.40 -20.16 2.15
CA ILE A 343 -12.12 -19.87 2.82
C ILE A 343 -11.04 -19.62 1.76
N GLY A 344 -10.95 -20.45 0.73
CA GLY A 344 -9.98 -20.31 -0.36
C GLY A 344 -10.06 -18.97 -1.08
N LYS A 345 -11.26 -18.42 -1.27
CA LYS A 345 -11.45 -17.07 -1.86
C LYS A 345 -10.71 -15.96 -1.13
N ALA A 346 -10.59 -16.04 0.19
CA ALA A 346 -9.88 -15.03 0.96
C ALA A 346 -8.38 -14.99 0.62
N PHE A 347 -7.79 -16.14 0.27
CA PHE A 347 -6.39 -16.23 -0.11
C PHE A 347 -6.14 -15.78 -1.56
N THR A 348 -7.14 -15.81 -2.44
CA THR A 348 -6.97 -15.39 -3.84
C THR A 348 -6.59 -13.92 -3.98
N GLU A 349 -6.96 -13.07 -3.01
CA GLU A 349 -6.58 -11.65 -2.99
C GLU A 349 -5.13 -11.45 -2.50
N ALA A 350 -4.64 -12.31 -1.60
CA ALA A 350 -3.31 -12.22 -1.01
C ALA A 350 -2.19 -12.81 -1.89
N LEU A 351 -2.47 -13.93 -2.56
CA LEU A 351 -1.46 -14.73 -3.27
C LEU A 351 -0.69 -13.99 -4.36
N PRO A 352 -1.29 -13.16 -5.25
CA PRO A 352 -0.55 -12.49 -6.31
C PRO A 352 0.54 -11.56 -5.77
N PHE A 353 0.24 -10.82 -4.71
CA PHE A 353 1.21 -9.92 -4.09
C PHE A 353 2.27 -10.68 -3.28
N THR A 354 1.89 -11.75 -2.60
CA THR A 354 2.84 -12.63 -1.90
C THR A 354 3.85 -13.26 -2.88
N ALA A 355 3.38 -13.69 -4.06
CA ALA A 355 4.25 -14.20 -5.12
C ALA A 355 5.19 -13.11 -5.67
N LEU A 356 4.68 -11.89 -5.88
CA LEU A 356 5.49 -10.75 -6.31
C LEU A 356 6.58 -10.42 -5.28
N LEU A 357 6.26 -10.45 -3.99
CA LEU A 357 7.24 -10.24 -2.93
C LEU A 357 8.36 -11.29 -2.93
N THR A 358 8.04 -12.54 -3.26
CA THR A 358 9.04 -13.59 -3.45
C THR A 358 10.02 -13.26 -4.59
N VAL A 359 9.51 -12.64 -5.68
CA VAL A 359 10.36 -12.12 -6.76
C VAL A 359 11.23 -10.97 -6.26
N PHE A 360 10.71 -10.07 -5.43
CA PHE A 360 11.51 -8.99 -4.82
C PHE A 360 12.71 -9.54 -4.07
N PHE A 361 12.51 -10.56 -3.22
CA PHE A 361 13.63 -11.19 -2.49
C PHE A 361 14.65 -11.82 -3.41
N SER A 362 14.27 -12.32 -4.58
CA SER A 362 15.20 -12.82 -5.58
C SER A 362 16.07 -11.70 -6.16
N ILE A 363 15.49 -10.52 -6.42
CA ILE A 363 16.24 -9.34 -6.90
C ILE A 363 17.13 -8.77 -5.77
N VAL A 364 16.64 -8.76 -4.52
CA VAL A 364 17.44 -8.36 -3.35
C VAL A 364 18.68 -9.25 -3.19
N ALA A 365 18.55 -10.57 -3.36
CA ALA A 365 19.69 -11.48 -3.35
C ALA A 365 20.74 -11.12 -4.42
N VAL A 366 20.31 -10.72 -5.63
CA VAL A 366 21.24 -10.20 -6.67
C VAL A 366 21.93 -8.93 -6.20
N ILE A 367 21.20 -7.98 -5.62
CA ILE A 367 21.75 -6.71 -5.13
C ILE A 367 22.85 -6.96 -4.11
N ILE A 368 22.63 -7.88 -3.17
CA ILE A 368 23.57 -8.24 -2.12
C ILE A 368 24.79 -8.95 -2.73
N ASP A 369 24.60 -9.98 -3.56
CA ASP A 369 25.70 -10.76 -4.15
C ASP A 369 26.59 -9.92 -5.07
N GLN A 370 26.02 -8.97 -5.80
CA GLN A 370 26.76 -8.06 -6.67
C GLN A 370 27.23 -6.78 -5.95
N GLN A 371 26.95 -6.63 -4.63
CA GLN A 371 27.35 -5.47 -3.80
C GLN A 371 26.97 -4.12 -4.42
N LEU A 372 25.78 -4.03 -5.01
CA LEU A 372 25.40 -2.89 -5.85
C LEU A 372 25.30 -1.58 -5.07
N PHE A 373 24.76 -1.61 -3.86
CA PHE A 373 24.52 -0.41 -3.05
C PHE A 373 25.72 -0.02 -2.18
N THR A 374 26.73 -0.86 -2.04
CA THR A 374 27.93 -0.57 -1.23
C THR A 374 28.53 0.81 -1.54
N PRO A 375 28.76 1.22 -2.82
CA PRO A 375 29.31 2.54 -3.11
C PRO A 375 28.35 3.69 -2.73
N VAL A 376 27.05 3.46 -2.82
CA VAL A 376 26.03 4.46 -2.44
C VAL A 376 26.03 4.68 -0.93
N ILE A 377 26.07 3.59 -0.17
CA ILE A 377 26.15 3.63 1.30
C ILE A 377 27.45 4.28 1.74
N GLU A 378 28.60 3.91 1.19
CA GLU A 378 29.89 4.52 1.49
C GLU A 378 29.87 6.03 1.25
N PHE A 379 29.28 6.48 0.13
CA PHE A 379 29.11 7.90 -0.16
C PHE A 379 28.26 8.61 0.88
N VAL A 380 27.11 8.03 1.27
CA VAL A 380 26.20 8.65 2.26
C VAL A 380 26.83 8.66 3.63
N LEU A 381 27.57 7.61 4.02
CA LEU A 381 28.21 7.51 5.33
C LEU A 381 29.37 8.54 5.52
N GLN A 382 29.88 9.15 4.44
CA GLN A 382 30.85 10.27 4.55
C GLN A 382 30.18 11.57 5.01
N ALA A 383 28.86 11.69 4.91
CA ALA A 383 28.12 12.85 5.39
C ALA A 383 28.02 12.87 6.93
N SER A 384 27.67 14.02 7.52
CA SER A 384 27.38 14.09 8.96
C SER A 384 26.17 13.20 9.31
N PRO A 385 26.07 12.68 10.56
CA PRO A 385 24.93 11.81 10.96
C PRO A 385 23.56 12.40 10.67
N HIS A 386 23.36 13.70 10.88
CA HIS A 386 22.10 14.38 10.53
C HIS A 386 21.85 14.39 9.03
N ALA A 387 22.88 14.73 8.23
CA ALA A 387 22.74 14.74 6.78
C ALA A 387 22.45 13.33 6.22
N GLN A 388 22.99 12.28 6.85
CA GLN A 388 22.69 10.89 6.47
C GLN A 388 21.20 10.58 6.60
N LEU A 389 20.55 10.97 7.70
CA LEU A 389 19.12 10.75 7.92
C LEU A 389 18.29 11.42 6.83
N SER A 390 18.56 12.69 6.54
CA SER A 390 17.87 13.45 5.50
C SER A 390 18.11 12.88 4.10
N LEU A 391 19.33 12.43 3.79
CA LEU A 391 19.66 11.80 2.50
C LEU A 391 18.94 10.46 2.34
N PHE A 392 18.95 9.59 3.35
CA PHE A 392 18.21 8.33 3.30
C PHE A 392 16.71 8.58 3.13
N TYR A 393 16.13 9.52 3.87
CA TYR A 393 14.73 9.90 3.73
C TYR A 393 14.40 10.34 2.29
N LEU A 394 15.19 11.25 1.71
CA LEU A 394 14.94 11.81 0.38
C LEU A 394 15.17 10.80 -0.74
N PHE A 395 16.27 10.03 -0.71
CA PHE A 395 16.54 9.03 -1.74
C PHE A 395 15.53 7.89 -1.72
N ASN A 396 15.15 7.41 -0.52
CA ASN A 396 14.07 6.44 -0.39
C ASN A 396 12.75 7.00 -0.94
N GLY A 397 12.43 8.26 -0.61
CA GLY A 397 11.20 8.90 -1.07
C GLY A 397 11.14 9.08 -2.57
N LEU A 398 12.25 9.49 -3.19
CA LEU A 398 12.33 9.67 -4.63
C LEU A 398 12.15 8.31 -5.35
N LEU A 399 12.90 7.30 -4.92
CA LEU A 399 12.84 5.98 -5.54
C LEU A 399 11.48 5.31 -5.31
N SER A 400 10.93 5.43 -4.11
CA SER A 400 9.62 4.90 -3.75
C SER A 400 8.47 5.58 -4.49
N SER A 401 8.62 6.84 -4.88
CA SER A 401 7.62 7.54 -5.72
C SER A 401 7.51 6.97 -7.14
N ILE A 402 8.52 6.23 -7.60
CA ILE A 402 8.58 5.66 -8.95
C ILE A 402 8.35 4.15 -8.93
N SER A 403 8.77 3.48 -7.85
CA SER A 403 8.73 2.03 -7.71
C SER A 403 7.93 1.61 -6.46
N ASP A 404 7.97 0.33 -6.13
CA ASP A 404 7.26 -0.23 -4.98
C ASP A 404 7.97 0.04 -3.65
N ASN A 405 7.23 0.41 -2.61
CA ASN A 405 7.74 0.72 -1.26
C ASN A 405 8.45 -0.47 -0.62
N VAL A 406 7.93 -1.68 -0.82
CA VAL A 406 8.47 -2.89 -0.19
C VAL A 406 9.85 -3.17 -0.73
N PHE A 407 10.01 -3.07 -2.06
CA PHE A 407 11.31 -3.25 -2.70
C PHE A 407 12.33 -2.23 -2.19
N VAL A 408 11.98 -0.94 -2.21
CA VAL A 408 12.87 0.15 -1.77
C VAL A 408 13.25 -0.02 -0.30
N GLY A 409 12.27 -0.20 0.59
CA GLY A 409 12.49 -0.38 2.02
C GLY A 409 13.39 -1.57 2.33
N THR A 410 13.18 -2.71 1.63
CA THR A 410 13.98 -3.92 1.81
C THR A 410 15.43 -3.70 1.42
N VAL A 411 15.68 -3.08 0.27
CA VAL A 411 17.04 -2.81 -0.19
C VAL A 411 17.80 -1.93 0.80
N TYR A 412 17.24 -0.79 1.16
CA TYR A 412 17.94 0.16 2.02
C TYR A 412 18.13 -0.33 3.45
N ILE A 413 17.17 -1.07 4.02
CA ILE A 413 17.34 -1.57 5.39
C ILE A 413 18.38 -2.70 5.46
N ASN A 414 18.46 -3.57 4.45
CA ASN A 414 19.46 -4.62 4.39
C ASN A 414 20.88 -4.03 4.27
N GLU A 415 21.05 -3.00 3.45
CA GLU A 415 22.33 -2.30 3.30
C GLU A 415 22.72 -1.55 4.59
N ALA A 416 21.77 -0.87 5.25
CA ALA A 416 22.03 -0.24 6.54
C ALA A 416 22.41 -1.28 7.61
N LYS A 417 21.77 -2.45 7.60
CA LYS A 417 22.08 -3.55 8.50
C LYS A 417 23.48 -4.12 8.23
N ALA A 418 23.84 -4.32 6.97
CA ALA A 418 25.18 -4.73 6.60
C ALA A 418 26.23 -3.72 7.08
N ALA A 419 25.99 -2.41 6.96
CA ALA A 419 26.88 -1.37 7.49
C ALA A 419 27.03 -1.46 9.03
N LEU A 420 25.95 -1.79 9.76
CA LEU A 420 25.99 -2.06 11.20
C LEU A 420 26.84 -3.31 11.52
N GLU A 421 26.62 -4.41 10.82
CA GLU A 421 27.35 -5.68 11.02
C GLU A 421 28.85 -5.56 10.72
N HIS A 422 29.21 -4.73 9.75
CA HIS A 422 30.62 -4.41 9.45
C HIS A 422 31.23 -3.33 10.38
N GLY A 423 30.45 -2.82 11.34
CA GLY A 423 30.92 -1.79 12.27
C GLY A 423 31.12 -0.39 11.67
N ALA A 424 30.58 -0.14 10.47
CA ALA A 424 30.66 1.17 9.81
C ALA A 424 29.74 2.21 10.47
N ILE A 425 28.65 1.77 11.10
CA ILE A 425 27.71 2.59 11.87
C ILE A 425 27.43 1.97 13.23
N SER A 426 27.03 2.81 14.21
CA SER A 426 26.61 2.33 15.53
C SER A 426 25.15 1.87 15.51
N LEU A 427 24.76 1.05 16.50
CA LEU A 427 23.37 0.62 16.66
C LEU A 427 22.37 1.78 16.78
N PRO A 428 22.60 2.83 17.62
CA PRO A 428 21.71 3.98 17.66
C PRO A 428 21.59 4.71 16.29
N GLN A 429 22.67 4.78 15.52
CA GLN A 429 22.64 5.37 14.18
C GLN A 429 21.83 4.52 13.21
N PHE A 430 21.99 3.18 13.24
CA PHE A 430 21.18 2.26 12.46
C PHE A 430 19.68 2.40 12.78
N GLU A 431 19.32 2.48 14.06
CA GLU A 431 17.93 2.67 14.50
C GLU A 431 17.33 3.96 13.97
N MET A 432 18.07 5.08 13.97
CA MET A 432 17.63 6.34 13.37
C MET A 432 17.50 6.24 11.85
N LEU A 433 18.44 5.58 11.19
CA LEU A 433 18.37 5.31 9.74
C LEU A 433 17.15 4.46 9.39
N ALA A 434 16.83 3.45 10.20
CA ALA A 434 15.65 2.61 10.01
C ALA A 434 14.34 3.43 10.05
N VAL A 435 14.25 4.43 10.95
CA VAL A 435 13.11 5.37 10.97
C VAL A 435 13.09 6.23 9.70
N ALA A 436 14.24 6.77 9.30
CA ALA A 436 14.35 7.61 8.10
C ALA A 436 14.02 6.81 6.82
N ILE A 437 14.47 5.55 6.72
CA ILE A 437 14.14 4.64 5.62
C ILE A 437 12.63 4.37 5.60
N ASN A 438 12.03 3.96 6.73
CA ASN A 438 10.61 3.64 6.80
C ASN A 438 9.73 4.84 6.42
N THR A 439 9.99 5.99 7.02
CA THR A 439 9.20 7.21 6.77
C THR A 439 9.48 7.78 5.38
N GLY A 440 10.71 7.68 4.89
CA GLY A 440 11.09 8.07 3.54
C GLY A 440 10.42 7.22 2.46
N THR A 441 10.31 5.91 2.63
CA THR A 441 9.60 5.06 1.67
C THR A 441 8.09 5.30 1.65
N ASN A 442 7.48 5.63 2.79
CA ASN A 442 6.03 5.71 2.91
C ASN A 442 5.45 7.09 2.60
N LEU A 443 6.07 8.17 3.11
CA LEU A 443 5.44 9.50 3.08
C LEU A 443 5.51 10.17 1.70
N PRO A 444 6.67 10.25 1.03
CA PRO A 444 6.75 10.82 -0.32
C PRO A 444 6.09 9.98 -1.40
N SER A 445 5.91 8.68 -1.17
CA SER A 445 5.35 7.74 -2.15
C SER A 445 3.92 8.04 -2.58
N VAL A 446 3.17 8.82 -1.80
CA VAL A 446 1.83 9.31 -2.20
C VAL A 446 1.85 10.20 -3.46
N ALA A 447 3.04 10.57 -3.95
CA ALA A 447 3.21 11.38 -5.15
C ALA A 447 2.61 10.73 -6.39
N THR A 448 2.67 9.41 -6.51
CA THR A 448 2.22 8.69 -7.70
C THR A 448 1.44 7.42 -7.34
N PRO A 449 0.58 6.94 -8.24
CA PRO A 449 -0.06 5.65 -8.07
C PRO A 449 0.91 4.47 -7.95
N ASN A 450 2.07 4.55 -8.57
CA ASN A 450 3.06 3.47 -8.52
C ASN A 450 3.77 3.40 -7.17
N GLY A 451 3.99 4.56 -6.55
CA GLY A 451 4.63 4.65 -5.24
C GLY A 451 3.74 4.20 -4.09
N GLN A 452 2.41 4.27 -4.25
CA GLN A 452 1.48 3.91 -3.19
C GLN A 452 0.52 2.82 -3.66
N ALA A 453 0.65 1.63 -3.08
CA ALA A 453 -0.14 0.46 -3.48
C ALA A 453 -1.66 0.71 -3.42
N ALA A 454 -2.14 1.44 -2.42
CA ALA A 454 -3.54 1.83 -2.29
C ALA A 454 -4.02 2.69 -3.47
N PHE A 455 -3.18 3.59 -3.99
CA PHE A 455 -3.49 4.44 -5.14
C PHE A 455 -3.47 3.64 -6.45
N LEU A 456 -2.49 2.75 -6.62
CA LEU A 456 -2.43 1.86 -7.77
C LEU A 456 -3.67 0.97 -7.83
N PHE A 457 -4.06 0.40 -6.69
CA PHE A 457 -5.24 -0.43 -6.57
C PHE A 457 -6.53 0.35 -6.89
N LEU A 458 -6.67 1.58 -6.39
CA LEU A 458 -7.79 2.45 -6.73
C LEU A 458 -7.84 2.73 -8.24
N LEU A 459 -6.70 3.04 -8.86
CA LEU A 459 -6.63 3.39 -10.28
C LEU A 459 -6.91 2.19 -11.21
N THR A 460 -6.59 0.97 -10.76
CA THR A 460 -6.87 -0.28 -11.51
C THR A 460 -8.23 -0.88 -11.21
N SER A 461 -8.95 -0.33 -10.22
CA SER A 461 -10.27 -0.83 -9.82
C SER A 461 -11.38 -0.48 -10.81
N ALA A 462 -12.49 -1.21 -10.72
CA ALA A 462 -13.71 -0.92 -11.48
C ALA A 462 -14.29 0.50 -11.19
N LEU A 463 -13.93 1.13 -10.07
CA LEU A 463 -14.39 2.46 -9.71
C LEU A 463 -13.72 3.56 -10.53
N ALA A 464 -12.43 3.43 -10.85
CA ALA A 464 -11.67 4.49 -11.51
C ALA A 464 -12.32 5.02 -12.81
N PRO A 465 -12.76 4.18 -13.77
CA PRO A 465 -13.45 4.66 -14.95
C PRO A 465 -14.82 5.27 -14.60
N LEU A 466 -15.56 4.74 -13.62
CA LEU A 466 -16.87 5.26 -13.22
C LEU A 466 -16.79 6.70 -12.70
N ILE A 467 -15.77 7.01 -11.90
CA ILE A 467 -15.53 8.37 -11.37
C ILE A 467 -14.60 9.19 -12.25
N ARG A 468 -14.23 8.69 -13.43
CA ARG A 468 -13.31 9.33 -14.38
C ARG A 468 -12.00 9.75 -13.74
N LEU A 469 -11.41 8.87 -12.93
CA LEU A 469 -10.12 9.05 -12.28
C LEU A 469 -9.02 8.52 -13.19
N SER A 470 -8.15 9.41 -13.66
CA SER A 470 -6.96 9.06 -14.47
C SER A 470 -5.68 9.18 -13.65
N TYR A 471 -4.60 8.61 -14.14
CA TYR A 471 -3.28 8.71 -13.52
C TYR A 471 -2.88 10.16 -13.24
N GLY A 472 -2.91 11.03 -14.26
CA GLY A 472 -2.54 12.43 -14.11
C GLY A 472 -3.45 13.20 -13.13
N ARG A 473 -4.76 12.90 -13.12
CA ARG A 473 -5.68 13.49 -12.15
C ARG A 473 -5.39 13.05 -10.73
N MET A 474 -5.03 11.79 -10.53
CA MET A 474 -4.64 11.28 -9.22
C MET A 474 -3.37 11.96 -8.72
N VAL A 475 -2.32 12.06 -9.55
CA VAL A 475 -1.10 12.80 -9.23
C VAL A 475 -1.40 14.26 -8.87
N TRP A 476 -2.25 14.92 -9.64
CA TRP A 476 -2.66 16.30 -9.36
C TRP A 476 -3.37 16.43 -8.01
N MET A 477 -4.30 15.55 -7.71
CA MET A 477 -5.01 15.55 -6.43
C MET A 477 -4.10 15.16 -5.25
N ALA A 478 -3.11 14.30 -5.46
CA ALA A 478 -2.13 13.91 -4.46
C ALA A 478 -1.10 14.99 -4.17
N LEU A 479 -0.86 15.93 -5.10
CA LEU A 479 0.23 16.92 -5.03
C LEU A 479 0.29 17.72 -3.70
N PRO A 480 -0.80 18.29 -3.16
CA PRO A 480 -0.74 19.01 -1.88
C PRO A 480 -0.29 18.12 -0.73
N TYR A 481 -0.74 16.87 -0.70
CA TYR A 481 -0.31 15.90 0.30
C TYR A 481 1.16 15.51 0.09
N THR A 482 1.58 15.25 -1.14
CA THR A 482 2.98 14.93 -1.45
C THR A 482 3.92 16.01 -0.91
N ILE A 483 3.62 17.28 -1.17
CA ILE A 483 4.43 18.40 -0.70
C ILE A 483 4.45 18.43 0.83
N VAL A 484 3.28 18.41 1.47
CA VAL A 484 3.18 18.54 2.93
C VAL A 484 3.81 17.36 3.65
N LEU A 485 3.48 16.11 3.25
CA LEU A 485 3.98 14.92 3.93
C LEU A 485 5.50 14.78 3.76
N THR A 486 6.01 15.07 2.54
CA THR A 486 7.46 15.01 2.29
C THR A 486 8.22 16.07 3.07
N LEU A 487 7.77 17.34 3.06
CA LEU A 487 8.46 18.41 3.74
C LEU A 487 8.37 18.30 5.27
N VAL A 488 7.18 18.02 5.81
CA VAL A 488 7.00 17.84 7.25
C VAL A 488 7.77 16.61 7.73
N GLY A 489 7.72 15.50 6.99
CA GLY A 489 8.49 14.30 7.32
C GLY A 489 9.99 14.58 7.35
N LEU A 490 10.52 15.28 6.33
CA LEU A 490 11.94 15.68 6.29
C LEU A 490 12.32 16.57 7.47
N LEU A 491 11.50 17.59 7.77
CA LEU A 491 11.73 18.47 8.92
C LEU A 491 11.69 17.70 10.24
N CYS A 492 10.80 16.72 10.36
CA CYS A 492 10.74 15.87 11.55
C CYS A 492 11.96 14.97 11.67
N VAL A 493 12.42 14.37 10.59
CA VAL A 493 13.65 13.56 10.57
C VAL A 493 14.85 14.40 10.98
N GLU A 494 14.94 15.64 10.51
CA GLU A 494 16.05 16.55 10.82
C GLU A 494 16.00 17.11 12.24
N PHE A 495 14.83 17.53 12.74
CA PHE A 495 14.74 18.34 13.95
C PHE A 495 14.04 17.65 15.13
N THR A 496 13.16 16.68 14.93
CA THR A 496 12.37 16.05 16.00
C THR A 496 12.77 14.62 16.30
N LEU A 497 13.26 13.87 15.32
CA LEU A 497 13.56 12.44 15.48
C LEU A 497 14.55 12.19 16.62
N MET A 498 15.75 12.78 16.58
CA MET A 498 16.77 12.56 17.61
C MET A 498 16.33 13.08 18.99
N PRO A 499 15.91 14.35 19.17
CA PRO A 499 15.56 14.86 20.50
C PRO A 499 14.41 14.10 21.16
N VAL A 500 13.39 13.69 20.40
CA VAL A 500 12.24 12.96 20.95
C VAL A 500 12.62 11.51 21.26
N THR A 501 13.45 10.86 20.43
CA THR A 501 13.96 9.52 20.72
C THR A 501 14.83 9.52 21.99
N ASP A 502 15.71 10.48 22.15
CA ASP A 502 16.53 10.63 23.36
C ASP A 502 15.66 10.85 24.61
N TRP A 503 14.59 11.64 24.47
CA TRP A 503 13.62 11.85 25.54
C TRP A 503 12.89 10.54 25.91
N LEU A 504 12.45 9.77 24.93
CA LEU A 504 11.77 8.46 25.13
C LEU A 504 12.71 7.45 25.83
N LEU A 505 13.98 7.42 25.43
CA LEU A 505 15.02 6.60 26.07
C LEU A 505 15.27 7.01 27.53
N ALA A 506 15.40 8.33 27.77
CA ALA A 506 15.65 8.87 29.12
C ALA A 506 14.50 8.60 30.10
N HIS A 507 13.27 8.45 29.60
CA HIS A 507 12.08 8.15 30.43
C HIS A 507 11.72 6.67 30.46
N GLY A 508 12.54 5.77 29.85
CA GLY A 508 12.34 4.33 29.87
C GLY A 508 11.16 3.84 29.01
N TRP A 509 10.68 4.65 28.07
CA TRP A 509 9.65 4.26 27.10
C TRP A 509 10.24 3.40 25.97
N LEU A 510 11.50 3.63 25.66
CA LEU A 510 12.31 2.81 24.77
C LEU A 510 13.45 2.17 25.55
N VAL A 511 13.82 0.96 25.19
CA VAL A 511 14.95 0.24 25.75
C VAL A 511 16.02 0.14 24.66
N THR A 512 17.26 0.49 24.97
CA THR A 512 18.39 0.17 24.07
C THR A 512 18.59 -1.34 24.13
N PRO A 513 18.47 -2.06 22.99
CA PRO A 513 18.78 -3.48 22.98
C PRO A 513 20.23 -3.68 23.43
N SER A 514 20.45 -4.51 24.43
CA SER A 514 21.79 -5.06 24.67
C SER A 514 22.14 -5.90 23.45
N LEU A 515 23.22 -5.56 22.77
CA LEU A 515 23.80 -6.43 21.74
C LEU A 515 23.97 -7.84 22.32
N PRO A 516 23.52 -8.88 21.60
CA PRO A 516 23.68 -10.26 22.06
C PRO A 516 25.15 -10.66 22.17
#